data_f1df37a3d67c913bd22f307b5a62db21
#
_entry.id   f1df37a3d67c913bd22f307b5a62db21
#
_cell.length_a   1.000
_cell.length_b   1.000
_cell.length_c   1.000
_cell.angle_alpha   90.00
_cell.angle_beta   90.00
_cell.angle_gamma   90.00
#
_symmetry.space_group_name_H-M   'P 1'
#
loop_
_entity.id
_entity.type
_entity.pdbx_description
1 polymer ?
#
loop_
_entity_poly.entity_id
_entity_poly.type
_entity_poly.pdbx_seq_one_letter_code
_entity_poly.pdbx_strand_id
1 'polypeptide(L)'
;MVRPPRSPFSTENPRSSFGGWSSRGVLRADLRIGTQLRLDRTAFGRVLVSFSRPEIVDRLRAQGVELPDDQIVAEVRRCGYAISEVEGPRTVSAVAAPIIDAQNECIGALALSGPFTGFDTDKCARIVVAAAAASAARLRGEQ
;
A
#
# COMPACT_ATOMS: atom_id res chain seq x y z
N MET A 1 -5.32 21.66 23.97
CA MET A 1 -4.57 21.22 22.79
C MET A 1 -5.22 19.96 22.23
N VAL A 2 -5.96 20.10 21.15
CA VAL A 2 -6.69 18.99 20.55
C VAL A 2 -5.70 18.15 19.72
N ARG A 3 -5.57 16.86 20.03
CA ARG A 3 -4.83 15.93 19.18
C ARG A 3 -5.54 15.85 17.82
N PRO A 4 -4.81 15.97 16.69
CA PRO A 4 -5.41 15.71 15.40
C PRO A 4 -5.98 14.29 15.37
N PRO A 5 -7.12 14.05 14.71
CA PRO A 5 -7.66 12.71 14.57
C PRO A 5 -6.61 11.83 13.92
N ARG A 6 -6.38 10.66 14.51
CA ARG A 6 -5.44 9.67 13.96
C ARG A 6 -5.90 9.31 12.56
N SER A 7 -5.01 9.43 11.59
CA SER A 7 -5.26 8.93 10.24
C SER A 7 -5.64 7.45 10.34
N PRO A 8 -6.68 6.98 9.66
CA PRO A 8 -6.99 5.55 9.61
C PRO A 8 -5.84 4.71 9.05
N PHE A 9 -4.88 5.36 8.39
CA PHE A 9 -3.66 4.77 7.85
C PHE A 9 -2.41 5.05 8.71
N SER A 10 -2.59 5.55 9.94
CA SER A 10 -1.49 5.74 10.87
C SER A 10 -0.92 4.38 11.28
N THR A 11 0.34 4.17 11.00
CA THR A 11 1.11 2.99 11.42
C THR A 11 1.39 2.95 12.94
N GLU A 12 0.85 3.90 13.68
CA GLU A 12 0.97 3.96 15.13
C GLU A 12 0.06 2.98 15.89
N ASN A 13 -0.65 2.10 15.19
CA ASN A 13 -1.37 1.02 15.86
C ASN A 13 -0.35 -0.05 16.30
N PRO A 14 -0.13 -0.23 17.62
CA PRO A 14 0.84 -1.20 18.13
C PRO A 14 0.51 -2.66 17.79
N ARG A 15 -0.61 -2.91 17.13
CA ARG A 15 -1.03 -4.24 16.66
C ARG A 15 -0.85 -4.46 15.15
N SER A 16 -0.43 -3.47 14.38
CA SER A 16 0.00 -3.70 13.01
C SER A 16 1.43 -4.24 13.03
N SER A 17 1.56 -5.55 13.18
CA SER A 17 2.82 -6.23 12.97
C SER A 17 3.18 -6.16 11.49
N PHE A 18 4.07 -5.25 11.15
CA PHE A 18 4.71 -5.23 9.84
C PHE A 18 5.71 -6.39 9.79
N GLY A 19 5.25 -7.55 9.34
CA GLY A 19 6.11 -8.70 9.09
C GLY A 19 6.81 -8.54 7.75
N GLY A 20 8.05 -8.07 7.73
CA GLY A 20 8.85 -7.99 6.52
C GLY A 20 9.78 -9.18 6.37
N TRP A 21 9.70 -9.89 5.24
CA TRP A 21 10.72 -10.84 4.80
C TRP A 21 11.70 -10.11 3.89
N SER A 22 12.97 -10.10 4.24
CA SER A 22 14.03 -9.55 3.38
C SER A 22 14.88 -10.68 2.80
N SER A 23 15.14 -10.61 1.50
CA SER A 23 16.12 -11.48 0.85
C SER A 23 17.54 -11.12 1.31
N ARG A 24 18.41 -12.11 1.42
CA ARG A 24 19.84 -11.90 1.65
C ARG A 24 20.48 -11.36 0.37
N GLY A 25 20.60 -10.05 0.23
CA GLY A 25 21.22 -9.40 -0.91
C GLY A 25 21.99 -8.14 -0.49
N VAL A 26 22.80 -7.61 -1.38
CA VAL A 26 23.61 -6.41 -1.18
C VAL A 26 22.75 -5.12 -1.06
N LEU A 27 21.46 -5.20 -1.43
CA LEU A 27 20.48 -4.13 -1.33
C LEU A 27 19.36 -4.54 -0.38
N ARG A 28 19.25 -3.85 0.73
CA ARG A 28 18.19 -4.02 1.72
C ARG A 28 17.33 -2.76 1.75
N ALA A 29 16.04 -2.92 1.46
CA ALA A 29 15.05 -1.88 1.77
C ALA A 29 14.69 -1.99 3.25
N ASP A 30 15.19 -1.07 4.07
CA ASP A 30 14.95 -1.04 5.50
C ASP A 30 13.78 -0.10 5.80
N LEU A 31 12.56 -0.64 5.73
CA LEU A 31 11.36 0.05 6.18
C LEU A 31 11.16 -0.25 7.66
N ARG A 32 11.42 0.74 8.50
CA ARG A 32 11.18 0.64 9.94
C ARG A 32 9.69 0.78 10.26
N ILE A 33 9.23 0.05 11.27
CA ILE A 33 7.88 0.23 11.82
C ILE A 33 7.73 1.70 12.27
N GLY A 34 6.63 2.35 11.85
CA GLY A 34 6.39 3.76 12.12
C GLY A 34 6.84 4.72 11.04
N THR A 35 7.47 4.23 9.96
CA THR A 35 7.77 5.05 8.80
C THR A 35 6.48 5.58 8.18
N GLN A 36 6.38 6.90 8.02
CA GLN A 36 5.26 7.53 7.32
C GLN A 36 5.48 7.40 5.81
N LEU A 37 4.57 6.72 5.14
CA LEU A 37 4.59 6.59 3.69
C LEU A 37 3.71 7.68 3.05
N ARG A 38 4.19 8.26 1.97
CA ARG A 38 3.43 9.22 1.19
C ARG A 38 2.32 8.51 0.41
N LEU A 39 1.10 8.98 0.56
CA LEU A 39 -0.07 8.38 -0.09
C LEU A 39 -0.08 8.60 -1.61
N ASP A 40 0.47 9.72 -2.06
CA ASP A 40 0.49 10.11 -3.48
C ASP A 40 1.57 9.37 -4.30
N ARG A 41 2.69 9.00 -3.68
CA ARG A 41 3.88 8.51 -4.40
C ARG A 41 4.16 7.03 -4.22
N THR A 42 3.71 6.42 -3.14
CA THR A 42 4.00 5.01 -2.88
C THR A 42 2.91 4.11 -3.47
N ALA A 43 3.27 2.91 -3.94
CA ALA A 43 2.31 1.92 -4.41
C ALA A 43 1.30 1.58 -3.32
N PHE A 44 1.78 1.42 -2.09
CA PHE A 44 0.95 1.16 -0.92
C PHE A 44 -0.07 2.27 -0.67
N GLY A 45 0.37 3.54 -0.67
CA GLY A 45 -0.50 4.69 -0.48
C GLY A 45 -1.54 4.84 -1.60
N ARG A 46 -1.13 4.65 -2.85
CA ARG A 46 -2.02 4.69 -4.01
C ARG A 46 -3.14 3.65 -3.90
N VAL A 47 -2.82 2.43 -3.50
CA VAL A 47 -3.81 1.37 -3.27
C VAL A 47 -4.78 1.76 -2.15
N LEU A 48 -4.29 2.19 -1.01
CA LEU A 48 -5.13 2.56 0.12
C LEU A 48 -6.12 3.68 -0.24
N VAL A 49 -5.65 4.72 -0.93
CA VAL A 49 -6.52 5.82 -1.38
C VAL A 49 -7.53 5.34 -2.42
N SER A 50 -7.08 4.56 -3.40
CA SER A 50 -7.93 4.12 -4.52
C SER A 50 -9.07 3.21 -4.09
N PHE A 51 -8.89 2.44 -3.03
CA PHE A 51 -9.89 1.50 -2.51
C PHE A 51 -10.53 1.94 -1.20
N SER A 52 -10.24 3.17 -0.74
CA SER A 52 -10.93 3.77 0.41
C SER A 52 -12.30 4.31 0.03
N ARG A 53 -13.17 4.41 1.05
CA ARG A 53 -14.45 5.10 0.88
C ARG A 53 -14.25 6.57 0.53
N PRO A 54 -15.13 7.17 -0.28
CA PRO A 54 -15.04 8.58 -0.66
C PRO A 54 -14.95 9.53 0.54
N GLU A 55 -15.66 9.25 1.62
CA GLU A 55 -15.68 10.09 2.83
C GLU A 55 -14.29 10.15 3.50
N ILE A 56 -13.54 9.05 3.45
CA ILE A 56 -12.17 9.00 3.98
C ILE A 56 -11.25 9.86 3.11
N VAL A 57 -11.35 9.71 1.80
CA VAL A 57 -10.55 10.47 0.83
C VAL A 57 -10.83 11.97 0.96
N ASP A 58 -12.09 12.36 1.06
CA ASP A 58 -12.50 13.76 1.23
C ASP A 58 -11.97 14.34 2.54
N ARG A 59 -11.97 13.56 3.62
CA ARG A 59 -11.40 13.97 4.91
C ARG A 59 -9.89 14.20 4.81
N LEU A 60 -9.17 13.29 4.16
CA LEU A 60 -7.72 13.44 3.93
C LEU A 60 -7.41 14.69 3.11
N ARG A 61 -8.20 14.94 2.05
CA ARG A 61 -8.08 16.13 1.22
C ARG A 61 -8.33 17.40 2.02
N ALA A 62 -9.36 17.42 2.87
CA ALA A 62 -9.67 18.56 3.75
C ALA A 62 -8.56 18.83 4.78
N GLN A 63 -7.80 17.81 5.16
CA GLN A 63 -6.64 17.93 6.04
C GLN A 63 -5.36 18.37 5.32
N GLY A 64 -5.41 18.62 4.02
CA GLY A 64 -4.25 19.02 3.21
C GLY A 64 -3.28 17.89 2.92
N VAL A 65 -3.70 16.65 3.04
CA VAL A 65 -2.88 15.48 2.69
C VAL A 65 -2.73 15.38 1.18
N GLU A 66 -1.52 15.23 0.69
CA GLU A 66 -1.26 15.00 -0.73
C GLU A 66 -1.74 13.62 -1.14
N LEU A 67 -2.61 13.57 -2.13
CA LEU A 67 -3.25 12.37 -2.64
C LEU A 67 -2.83 12.10 -4.09
N PRO A 68 -2.91 10.84 -4.56
CA PRO A 68 -2.69 10.53 -5.97
C PRO A 68 -3.70 11.26 -6.86
N ASP A 69 -3.29 11.60 -8.07
CA ASP A 69 -4.18 12.17 -9.08
C ASP A 69 -5.33 11.22 -9.42
N ASP A 70 -6.46 11.78 -9.83
CA ASP A 70 -7.66 11.01 -10.19
C ASP A 70 -7.40 9.99 -11.30
N GLN A 71 -6.51 10.32 -12.24
CA GLN A 71 -6.06 9.37 -13.27
C GLN A 71 -5.36 8.15 -12.69
N ILE A 72 -4.47 8.36 -11.72
CA ILE A 72 -3.77 7.27 -11.02
C ILE A 72 -4.77 6.41 -10.26
N VAL A 73 -5.70 7.04 -9.56
CA VAL A 73 -6.76 6.34 -8.81
C VAL A 73 -7.61 5.46 -9.74
N ALA A 74 -8.04 6.01 -10.88
CA ALA A 74 -8.82 5.27 -11.87
C ALA A 74 -8.05 4.08 -12.43
N GLU A 75 -6.77 4.26 -12.75
CA GLU A 75 -5.91 3.20 -13.24
C GLU A 75 -5.71 2.09 -12.20
N VAL A 76 -5.44 2.44 -10.96
CA VAL A 76 -5.29 1.48 -9.87
C VAL A 76 -6.56 0.67 -9.63
N ARG A 77 -7.72 1.32 -9.69
CA ARG A 77 -9.03 0.62 -9.60
C ARG A 77 -9.25 -0.33 -10.77
N ARG A 78 -8.86 0.07 -11.97
CA ARG A 78 -8.98 -0.75 -13.17
C ARG A 78 -8.06 -1.97 -13.13
N CYS A 79 -6.81 -1.79 -12.72
CA CYS A 79 -5.81 -2.86 -12.65
C CYS A 79 -5.97 -3.76 -11.43
N GLY A 80 -6.46 -3.24 -10.31
CA GLY A 80 -6.52 -3.94 -9.03
C GLY A 80 -5.22 -3.92 -8.24
N TYR A 81 -4.22 -3.17 -8.69
CA TYR A 81 -2.93 -2.97 -8.02
C TYR A 81 -2.32 -1.63 -8.42
N ALA A 82 -1.34 -1.18 -7.65
CA ALA A 82 -0.57 0.02 -7.95
C ALA A 82 0.91 -0.30 -8.09
N ILE A 83 1.58 0.50 -8.92
CA ILE A 83 3.02 0.47 -9.10
C ILE A 83 3.56 1.83 -8.67
N SER A 84 4.73 1.84 -8.04
CA SER A 84 5.49 3.06 -7.82
C SER A 84 6.98 2.83 -8.01
N GLU A 85 7.62 3.88 -8.50
CA GLU A 85 9.07 3.97 -8.57
C GLU A 85 9.47 5.17 -7.72
N VAL A 86 10.27 4.93 -6.70
CA VAL A 86 10.80 5.98 -5.84
C VAL A 86 12.20 6.32 -6.33
N GLU A 87 12.30 7.49 -6.96
CA GLU A 87 13.58 8.05 -7.39
C GLU A 87 14.40 8.47 -6.17
N GLY A 88 15.66 8.08 -6.18
CA GLY A 88 16.62 8.42 -5.15
C GLY A 88 18.00 7.91 -5.56
N PRO A 89 19.01 8.00 -4.66
CA PRO A 89 20.32 7.43 -4.93
C PRO A 89 20.26 5.92 -5.26
N ARG A 90 19.14 5.28 -4.93
CA ARG A 90 18.80 3.89 -5.29
C ARG A 90 17.34 3.85 -5.64
N THR A 91 17.04 3.73 -6.92
CA THR A 91 15.66 3.60 -7.39
C THR A 91 15.06 2.27 -6.90
N VAL A 92 13.94 2.38 -6.23
CA VAL A 92 13.17 1.24 -5.72
C VAL A 92 11.86 1.18 -6.45
N SER A 93 11.55 0.01 -7.01
CA SER A 93 10.23 -0.30 -7.55
C SER A 93 9.39 -1.02 -6.52
N ALA A 94 8.11 -0.72 -6.50
CA ALA A 94 7.15 -1.39 -5.63
C ALA A 94 5.83 -1.65 -6.35
N VAL A 95 5.20 -2.76 -6.00
CA VAL A 95 3.85 -3.13 -6.43
C VAL A 95 3.03 -3.44 -5.18
N ALA A 96 1.82 -2.92 -5.12
CA ALA A 96 0.90 -3.16 -4.01
C ALA A 96 -0.49 -3.56 -4.49
N ALA A 97 -1.18 -4.38 -3.72
CA ALA A 97 -2.57 -4.78 -3.96
C ALA A 97 -3.40 -4.65 -2.68
N PRO A 98 -4.70 -4.33 -2.78
CA PRO A 98 -5.56 -4.15 -1.63
C PRO A 98 -5.96 -5.50 -1.01
N ILE A 99 -6.12 -5.51 0.30
CA ILE A 99 -6.77 -6.58 1.04
C ILE A 99 -8.21 -6.13 1.30
N ILE A 100 -9.16 -6.79 0.65
CA ILE A 100 -10.58 -6.44 0.70
C ILE A 100 -11.31 -7.46 1.58
N ASP A 101 -12.05 -6.98 2.57
CA ASP A 101 -12.81 -7.82 3.49
C ASP A 101 -14.15 -8.30 2.91
N ALA A 102 -14.91 -9.04 3.72
CA ALA A 102 -16.22 -9.56 3.35
C ALA A 102 -17.28 -8.45 3.12
N GLN A 103 -17.07 -7.27 3.67
CA GLN A 103 -17.92 -6.10 3.51
C GLN A 103 -17.51 -5.24 2.31
N ASN A 104 -16.60 -5.73 1.48
CA ASN A 104 -16.01 -5.02 0.34
C ASN A 104 -15.25 -3.74 0.74
N GLU A 105 -14.68 -3.73 1.94
CA GLU A 105 -13.88 -2.63 2.46
C GLU A 105 -12.38 -2.94 2.35
N CYS A 106 -11.59 -1.95 1.98
CA CYS A 106 -10.14 -2.07 1.99
C CYS A 106 -9.61 -1.94 3.43
N ILE A 107 -9.18 -3.05 4.00
CA ILE A 107 -8.66 -3.11 5.37
C ILE A 107 -7.16 -3.02 5.45
N GLY A 108 -6.48 -3.06 4.33
CA GLY A 108 -5.03 -2.96 4.25
C GLY A 108 -4.54 -3.17 2.82
N ALA A 109 -3.23 -3.25 2.69
CA ALA A 109 -2.60 -3.56 1.42
C ALA A 109 -1.37 -4.45 1.66
N LEU A 110 -1.04 -5.24 0.65
CA LEU A 110 0.18 -6.03 0.59
C LEU A 110 1.06 -5.47 -0.51
N ALA A 111 2.36 -5.32 -0.24
CA ALA A 111 3.30 -4.78 -1.20
C ALA A 111 4.56 -5.64 -1.31
N LEU A 112 5.10 -5.70 -2.52
CA LEU A 112 6.47 -6.16 -2.80
C LEU A 112 7.28 -4.98 -3.29
N SER A 113 8.50 -4.84 -2.79
CA SER A 113 9.44 -3.83 -3.25
C SER A 113 10.82 -4.42 -3.46
N GLY A 114 11.56 -3.84 -4.37
CA GLY A 114 12.92 -4.25 -4.67
C GLY A 114 13.66 -3.22 -5.51
N PRO A 115 14.96 -3.45 -5.76
CA PRO A 115 15.74 -2.57 -6.62
C PRO A 115 15.14 -2.54 -8.03
N PHE A 116 15.10 -1.36 -8.65
CA PHE A 116 14.56 -1.16 -9.99
C PHE A 116 15.18 -2.12 -11.01
N THR A 117 16.50 -2.30 -10.95
CA THR A 117 17.22 -3.22 -11.83
C THR A 117 16.83 -4.67 -11.51
N GLY A 118 16.21 -5.34 -12.48
CA GLY A 118 15.78 -6.73 -12.34
C GLY A 118 14.44 -6.95 -11.61
N PHE A 119 13.71 -5.86 -11.33
CA PHE A 119 12.37 -5.97 -10.75
C PHE A 119 11.35 -6.27 -11.85
N ASP A 120 10.86 -7.50 -11.89
CA ASP A 120 9.82 -7.93 -12.81
C ASP A 120 8.44 -7.50 -12.26
N THR A 121 7.99 -6.33 -12.69
CA THR A 121 6.75 -5.71 -12.24
C THR A 121 5.52 -6.58 -12.49
N ASP A 122 5.42 -7.21 -13.66
CA ASP A 122 4.26 -8.03 -14.02
C ASP A 122 4.18 -9.30 -13.17
N LYS A 123 5.31 -9.94 -12.95
CA LYS A 123 5.41 -11.11 -12.07
C LYS A 123 5.08 -10.73 -10.63
N CYS A 124 5.63 -9.64 -10.14
CA CYS A 124 5.36 -9.15 -8.79
C CYS A 124 3.90 -8.76 -8.60
N ALA A 125 3.27 -8.14 -9.60
CA ALA A 125 1.85 -7.80 -9.58
C ALA A 125 0.97 -9.04 -9.42
N ARG A 126 1.22 -10.08 -10.21
CA ARG A 126 0.48 -11.35 -10.09
C ARG A 126 0.63 -11.98 -8.71
N ILE A 127 1.84 -11.99 -8.16
CA ILE A 127 2.13 -12.55 -6.84
C ILE A 127 1.40 -11.76 -5.75
N VAL A 128 1.49 -10.44 -5.77
CA VAL A 128 0.89 -9.57 -4.75
C VAL A 128 -0.63 -9.63 -4.78
N VAL A 129 -1.23 -9.59 -5.97
CA VAL A 129 -2.70 -9.70 -6.12
C VAL A 129 -3.20 -11.05 -5.58
N ALA A 130 -2.53 -12.15 -5.93
CA ALA A 130 -2.90 -13.47 -5.44
C ALA A 130 -2.72 -13.59 -3.92
N ALA A 131 -1.63 -13.07 -3.37
CA ALA A 131 -1.35 -13.10 -1.94
C ALA A 131 -2.33 -12.21 -1.14
N ALA A 132 -2.70 -11.05 -1.66
CA ALA A 132 -3.70 -10.18 -1.06
C ALA A 132 -5.09 -10.84 -1.03
N ALA A 133 -5.49 -11.49 -2.12
CA ALA A 133 -6.73 -12.24 -2.18
C ALA A 133 -6.74 -13.43 -1.20
N ALA A 134 -5.65 -14.17 -1.09
CA ALA A 134 -5.51 -15.26 -0.13
C ALA A 134 -5.55 -14.76 1.33
N SER A 135 -4.96 -13.61 1.61
CA SER A 135 -5.01 -12.97 2.93
C SER A 135 -6.44 -12.56 3.29
N ALA A 136 -7.16 -11.98 2.34
CA ALA A 136 -8.57 -11.63 2.52
C ALA A 136 -9.45 -12.85 2.79
N ALA A 137 -9.25 -13.95 2.05
CA ALA A 137 -9.98 -15.21 2.25
C ALA A 137 -9.74 -15.79 3.65
N ARG A 138 -8.51 -15.75 4.14
CA ARG A 138 -8.18 -16.20 5.51
C ARG A 138 -8.88 -15.36 6.58
N LEU A 139 -8.96 -14.05 6.38
CA LEU A 139 -9.65 -13.15 7.31
C LEU A 139 -11.16 -13.40 7.34
N ARG A 140 -11.74 -13.89 6.24
CA ARG A 140 -13.15 -14.32 6.17
C ARG A 140 -13.39 -15.70 6.76
N GLY A 141 -12.35 -16.42 7.18
CA GLY A 141 -12.45 -17.79 7.66
C GLY A 141 -12.64 -18.84 6.56
N GLU A 142 -12.37 -18.49 5.33
CA GLU A 142 -12.37 -19.41 4.19
C GLU A 142 -11.07 -20.24 4.19
N GLN A 143 -11.19 -21.53 4.09
CA GLN A 143 -10.03 -22.44 3.99
C GLN A 143 -9.70 -22.74 2.54
#